data_67b65dfb58de2f53cbdcac0820ad5676
#
_entry.id   67b65dfb58de2f53cbdcac0820ad5676
#
_cell.length_a   1.000
_cell.length_b   1.000
_cell.length_c   1.000
_cell.angle_alpha   90.00
_cell.angle_beta   90.00
_cell.angle_gamma   90.00
#
_symmetry.space_group_name_H-M   'P 1'
#
loop_
_entity.id
_entity.type
_entity.pdbx_description
1 polymer ?
#
loop_
_entity_poly.entity_id
_entity_poly.type
_entity_poly.pdbx_seq_one_letter_code
_entity_poly.pdbx_strand_id
1 'polypeptide(L)'
;MVDEESPAPVAPGAADLAEDDSKRRRKEAKLLAESTRPLEPRERYRALVDSLEEAQDLVELADRKARFALVIMGALNIAFFFLATRAEIVDYLPVRLRPFLGFYLLLYAAVALFFFLEAIESLRPRRFRPQLPYPGEGGPEHYPQGLRYHEDVVQRDIEAFRRAWREVRFGQLNAELSVQNHIMARINVDKYRSLRRLYGGLRVLTLLAGGLLAILALSMLFHQPSGLAGSAFPLPASGAAGLLEGPASGSLGSPEAVAVLGLREASGIAWHPARGRLFAVGDRGTLAEIDRTGAVVAMHHVGGNLEDVTVHGPSGRLVLLAEKKGELVVWDPAAAAETARFALDVAGVLGREPVDRNQGFEGIVFRAEAGRPGGGVFHLVHQRKPARLVTIAFDPTTPARALGATDVLARHALKPYEDLTAVTWSETIGRLLVIAESADRLLVVSPDGTIDADLPLPGEQQEGLTLDPEGALWVADERRGLLRLPGASSALGAALAAAGKGAGE
;
A
#
# COMPACT_ATOMS: atom_id res chain seq x y z
N MET A 1 18.09 66.26 12.05
CA MET A 1 17.68 64.89 11.89
C MET A 1 17.28 64.43 13.27
N VAL A 2 15.99 64.41 13.52
CA VAL A 2 15.40 63.99 14.80
C VAL A 2 14.94 62.57 14.59
N ASP A 3 15.53 61.63 15.36
CA ASP A 3 15.13 60.23 15.36
C ASP A 3 13.73 60.10 15.96
N GLU A 4 12.74 59.69 15.15
CA GLU A 4 11.42 59.30 15.60
C GLU A 4 11.50 57.90 16.25
N GLU A 5 11.55 57.87 17.58
CA GLU A 5 11.39 56.62 18.33
C GLU A 5 9.96 56.08 18.11
N SER A 6 9.90 54.87 17.50
CA SER A 6 8.68 54.11 17.36
C SER A 6 8.15 53.71 18.76
N PRO A 7 6.89 53.94 19.10
CA PRO A 7 6.37 53.62 20.43
C PRO A 7 6.37 52.09 20.64
N ALA A 8 6.87 51.67 21.80
CA ALA A 8 6.86 50.28 22.24
C ALA A 8 5.41 49.72 22.30
N PRO A 9 5.19 48.43 22.01
CA PRO A 9 3.87 47.83 22.09
C PRO A 9 3.31 47.90 23.51
N VAL A 10 2.15 48.51 23.67
CA VAL A 10 1.44 48.63 24.95
C VAL A 10 1.05 47.22 25.41
N ALA A 11 1.49 46.80 26.59
CA ALA A 11 1.11 45.54 27.19
C ALA A 11 -0.42 45.48 27.40
N PRO A 12 -1.09 44.34 27.09
CA PRO A 12 -2.53 44.24 27.27
C PRO A 12 -2.92 44.47 28.72
N GLY A 13 -3.95 45.31 28.93
CA GLY A 13 -4.42 45.67 30.27
C GLY A 13 -5.02 44.46 31.00
N ALA A 14 -4.97 44.44 32.33
CA ALA A 14 -5.53 43.36 33.15
C ALA A 14 -7.02 43.07 32.85
N ALA A 15 -7.76 44.03 32.32
CA ALA A 15 -9.15 43.87 31.87
C ALA A 15 -9.24 43.05 30.58
N ASP A 16 -8.33 43.21 29.62
CA ASP A 16 -8.29 42.45 28.36
C ASP A 16 -7.91 41.01 28.62
N LEU A 17 -6.99 40.74 29.53
CA LEU A 17 -6.60 39.37 29.94
C LEU A 17 -7.75 38.63 30.64
N ALA A 18 -8.53 39.36 31.50
CA ALA A 18 -9.70 38.76 32.18
C ALA A 18 -10.85 38.49 31.21
N GLU A 19 -11.03 39.30 30.16
CA GLU A 19 -12.04 39.07 29.12
C GLU A 19 -11.65 37.89 28.23
N ASP A 20 -10.40 37.77 27.87
CA ASP A 20 -9.90 36.64 27.05
C ASP A 20 -9.98 35.32 27.81
N ASP A 21 -9.64 35.29 29.10
CA ASP A 21 -9.82 34.12 29.98
C ASP A 21 -11.31 33.73 30.11
N SER A 22 -12.21 34.70 30.19
CA SER A 22 -13.64 34.44 30.27
C SER A 22 -14.19 33.86 28.98
N LYS A 23 -13.75 34.36 27.82
CA LYS A 23 -14.09 33.82 26.49
C LYS A 23 -13.54 32.38 26.31
N ARG A 24 -12.32 32.16 26.73
CA ARG A 24 -11.69 30.83 26.70
C ARG A 24 -12.44 29.83 27.56
N ARG A 25 -12.78 30.16 28.82
CA ARG A 25 -13.58 29.30 29.70
C ARG A 25 -14.99 29.01 29.14
N ARG A 26 -15.64 29.98 28.51
CA ARG A 26 -16.93 29.80 27.85
C ARG A 26 -16.81 28.81 26.64
N LYS A 27 -15.74 28.96 25.87
CA LYS A 27 -15.46 28.05 24.74
C LYS A 27 -15.18 26.64 25.23
N GLU A 28 -14.38 26.48 26.27
CA GLU A 28 -14.09 25.18 26.89
C GLU A 28 -15.35 24.54 27.49
N ALA A 29 -16.19 25.31 28.19
CA ALA A 29 -17.46 24.81 28.71
C ALA A 29 -18.44 24.37 27.59
N LYS A 30 -18.48 25.13 26.48
CA LYS A 30 -19.30 24.79 25.32
C LYS A 30 -18.80 23.49 24.66
N LEU A 31 -17.49 23.35 24.46
CA LEU A 31 -16.87 22.12 23.91
C LEU A 31 -17.13 20.92 24.84
N LEU A 32 -17.04 21.11 26.16
CA LEU A 32 -17.32 20.06 27.12
C LEU A 32 -18.81 19.65 27.07
N ALA A 33 -19.71 20.60 27.00
CA ALA A 33 -21.14 20.33 26.88
C ALA A 33 -21.49 19.62 25.58
N GLU A 34 -20.84 19.99 24.48
CA GLU A 34 -20.98 19.35 23.18
C GLU A 34 -20.41 17.92 23.17
N SER A 35 -19.27 17.69 23.82
CA SER A 35 -18.66 16.36 23.93
C SER A 35 -19.42 15.38 24.81
N THR A 36 -20.26 15.86 25.73
CA THR A 36 -21.06 15.02 26.63
C THR A 36 -22.48 14.76 26.15
N ARG A 37 -22.96 15.43 25.11
CA ARG A 37 -24.31 15.19 24.59
C ARG A 37 -24.38 13.85 23.83
N PRO A 38 -25.49 13.12 23.92
CA PRO A 38 -25.73 11.95 23.06
C PRO A 38 -25.78 12.36 21.57
N LEU A 39 -25.24 11.49 20.71
CA LEU A 39 -25.27 11.73 19.27
C LEU A 39 -26.70 11.77 18.72
N GLU A 40 -26.96 12.72 17.84
CA GLU A 40 -28.20 12.77 17.08
C GLU A 40 -28.31 11.56 16.11
N PRO A 41 -29.53 11.17 15.68
CA PRO A 41 -29.72 10.01 14.82
C PRO A 41 -28.88 10.03 13.55
N ARG A 42 -28.66 11.19 12.94
CA ARG A 42 -27.84 11.36 11.74
C ARG A 42 -26.35 11.30 12.03
N GLU A 43 -25.91 11.87 13.14
CA GLU A 43 -24.51 11.79 13.60
C GLU A 43 -24.17 10.35 13.96
N ARG A 44 -25.08 9.67 14.67
CA ARG A 44 -24.93 8.25 15.01
C ARG A 44 -24.85 7.37 13.77
N TYR A 45 -25.67 7.65 12.76
CA TYR A 45 -25.64 6.92 11.48
C TYR A 45 -24.26 7.02 10.84
N ARG A 46 -23.68 8.22 10.74
CA ARG A 46 -22.34 8.43 10.17
C ARG A 46 -21.28 7.69 10.97
N ALA A 47 -21.25 7.87 12.29
CA ALA A 47 -20.30 7.19 13.15
C ALA A 47 -20.38 5.66 13.04
N LEU A 48 -21.59 5.10 12.87
CA LEU A 48 -21.78 3.67 12.67
C LEU A 48 -21.33 3.20 11.29
N VAL A 49 -21.48 4.03 10.24
CA VAL A 49 -20.93 3.72 8.90
C VAL A 49 -19.42 3.72 8.94
N ASP A 50 -18.80 4.78 9.47
CA ASP A 50 -17.34 4.88 9.60
C ASP A 50 -16.78 3.70 10.41
N SER A 51 -17.40 3.36 11.54
CA SER A 51 -17.00 2.20 12.35
C SER A 51 -17.16 0.86 11.61
N LEU A 52 -18.16 0.73 10.73
CA LEU A 52 -18.34 -0.48 9.92
C LEU A 52 -17.25 -0.60 8.86
N GLU A 53 -16.90 0.51 8.22
CA GLU A 53 -15.80 0.57 7.25
C GLU A 53 -14.47 0.19 7.91
N GLU A 54 -14.11 0.80 9.04
CA GLU A 54 -12.92 0.42 9.82
C GLU A 54 -12.91 -1.07 10.19
N ALA A 55 -14.07 -1.62 10.57
CA ALA A 55 -14.17 -3.03 10.94
C ALA A 55 -14.01 -3.95 9.71
N GLN A 56 -14.43 -3.53 8.52
CA GLN A 56 -14.22 -4.25 7.26
C GLN A 56 -12.75 -4.22 6.84
N ASP A 57 -12.10 -3.08 6.95
CA ASP A 57 -10.67 -2.93 6.67
C ASP A 57 -9.83 -3.85 7.57
N LEU A 58 -10.18 -3.96 8.86
CA LEU A 58 -9.52 -4.89 9.77
C LEU A 58 -9.70 -6.37 9.36
N VAL A 59 -10.86 -6.75 8.81
CA VAL A 59 -11.08 -8.10 8.25
C VAL A 59 -10.17 -8.32 7.05
N GLU A 60 -10.13 -7.36 6.14
CA GLU A 60 -9.31 -7.47 4.94
C GLU A 60 -7.82 -7.55 5.27
N LEU A 61 -7.35 -6.71 6.19
CA LEU A 61 -5.99 -6.75 6.70
C LEU A 61 -5.65 -8.12 7.32
N ALA A 62 -6.58 -8.70 8.09
CA ALA A 62 -6.38 -10.03 8.67
C ALA A 62 -6.26 -11.11 7.59
N ASP A 63 -7.07 -11.02 6.53
CA ASP A 63 -7.04 -11.96 5.41
C ASP A 63 -5.77 -11.81 4.56
N ARG A 64 -5.30 -10.58 4.32
CA ARG A 64 -4.02 -10.30 3.67
C ARG A 64 -2.86 -10.89 4.46
N LYS A 65 -2.81 -10.66 5.77
CA LYS A 65 -1.80 -11.23 6.67
C LYS A 65 -1.84 -12.77 6.69
N ALA A 66 -3.02 -13.37 6.67
CA ALA A 66 -3.17 -14.83 6.62
C ALA A 66 -2.66 -15.42 5.30
N ARG A 67 -2.95 -14.78 4.16
CA ARG A 67 -2.42 -15.17 2.84
C ARG A 67 -0.90 -15.09 2.80
N PHE A 68 -0.33 -14.01 3.33
CA PHE A 68 1.12 -13.84 3.40
C PHE A 68 1.79 -14.91 4.28
N ALA A 69 1.22 -15.21 5.44
CA ALA A 69 1.72 -16.29 6.29
C ALA A 69 1.66 -17.66 5.61
N LEU A 70 0.65 -17.91 4.77
CA LEU A 70 0.54 -19.13 3.94
C LEU A 70 1.66 -19.22 2.91
N VAL A 71 2.00 -18.13 2.24
CA VAL A 71 3.10 -18.08 1.26
C VAL A 71 4.43 -18.39 1.94
N ILE A 72 4.73 -17.74 3.08
CA ILE A 72 5.95 -18.01 3.85
C ILE A 72 5.99 -19.47 4.30
N MET A 73 4.89 -20.00 4.80
CA MET A 73 4.80 -21.38 5.24
C MET A 73 5.03 -22.36 4.07
N GLY A 74 4.48 -22.06 2.89
CA GLY A 74 4.71 -22.81 1.65
C GLY A 74 6.18 -22.83 1.27
N ALA A 75 6.82 -21.65 1.21
CA ALA A 75 8.25 -21.52 0.90
C ALA A 75 9.13 -22.27 1.92
N LEU A 76 8.83 -22.13 3.22
CA LEU A 76 9.54 -22.83 4.29
C LEU A 76 9.41 -24.35 4.15
N ASN A 77 8.22 -24.85 3.84
CA ASN A 77 7.96 -26.28 3.63
C ASN A 77 8.71 -26.82 2.40
N ILE A 78 8.74 -26.06 1.29
CA ILE A 78 9.50 -26.43 0.08
C ILE A 78 10.99 -26.50 0.40
N ALA A 79 11.54 -25.48 1.06
CA ALA A 79 12.94 -25.45 1.44
C ALA A 79 13.31 -26.60 2.39
N PHE A 80 12.45 -26.84 3.40
CA PHE A 80 12.63 -27.96 4.32
C PHE A 80 12.60 -29.32 3.61
N PHE A 81 11.63 -29.55 2.75
CA PHE A 81 11.49 -30.79 1.99
C PHE A 81 12.65 -31.00 1.03
N PHE A 82 13.09 -29.94 0.33
CA PHE A 82 14.27 -29.98 -0.54
C PHE A 82 15.54 -30.36 0.22
N LEU A 83 15.75 -29.78 1.42
CA LEU A 83 16.88 -30.17 2.27
C LEU A 83 16.76 -31.62 2.73
N ALA A 84 15.57 -32.04 3.15
CA ALA A 84 15.32 -33.37 3.72
C ALA A 84 15.47 -34.50 2.69
N THR A 85 15.22 -34.22 1.40
CA THR A 85 15.27 -35.23 0.32
C THR A 85 16.64 -35.37 -0.33
N ARG A 86 17.61 -34.52 -0.03
CA ARG A 86 18.98 -34.69 -0.50
C ARG A 86 19.63 -35.90 0.18
N ALA A 87 19.77 -36.98 -0.59
CA ALA A 87 20.32 -38.27 -0.11
C ALA A 87 21.72 -38.13 0.50
N GLU A 88 22.53 -37.22 -0.02
CA GLU A 88 23.86 -36.89 0.50
C GLU A 88 23.85 -36.47 1.98
N ILE A 89 22.79 -35.77 2.43
CA ILE A 89 22.66 -35.28 3.80
C ILE A 89 22.48 -36.44 4.79
N VAL A 90 21.77 -37.51 4.40
CA VAL A 90 21.54 -38.68 5.24
C VAL A 90 22.83 -39.45 5.47
N ASP A 91 23.76 -39.41 4.52
CA ASP A 91 25.02 -40.12 4.59
C ASP A 91 26.03 -39.43 5.54
N TYR A 92 25.89 -38.14 5.79
CA TYR A 92 26.70 -37.43 6.81
C TYR A 92 26.24 -37.70 8.25
N LEU A 93 25.04 -38.31 8.43
CA LEU A 93 24.56 -38.65 9.78
C LEU A 93 25.03 -40.04 10.22
N PRO A 94 25.55 -40.16 11.45
CA PRO A 94 25.82 -41.45 12.06
C PRO A 94 24.61 -42.39 11.96
N VAL A 95 24.82 -43.63 11.62
CA VAL A 95 23.73 -44.64 11.42
C VAL A 95 22.75 -44.66 12.61
N ARG A 96 23.26 -44.45 13.84
CA ARG A 96 22.45 -44.38 15.08
C ARG A 96 21.48 -43.19 15.13
N LEU A 97 21.73 -42.10 14.38
CA LEU A 97 20.90 -40.90 14.37
C LEU A 97 19.87 -40.88 13.22
N ARG A 98 19.99 -41.77 12.24
CA ARG A 98 19.06 -41.88 11.09
C ARG A 98 17.59 -42.10 11.52
N PRO A 99 17.25 -42.95 12.50
CA PRO A 99 15.88 -43.12 12.96
C PRO A 99 15.31 -41.83 13.61
N PHE A 100 16.14 -41.06 14.29
CA PHE A 100 15.74 -39.79 14.89
C PHE A 100 15.44 -38.74 13.82
N LEU A 101 16.20 -38.72 12.71
CA LEU A 101 15.90 -37.88 11.56
C LEU A 101 14.54 -38.24 10.97
N GLY A 102 14.24 -39.51 10.76
CA GLY A 102 12.94 -39.95 10.28
C GLY A 102 11.77 -39.54 11.16
N PHE A 103 11.92 -39.66 12.49
CA PHE A 103 10.93 -39.17 13.44
C PHE A 103 10.78 -37.64 13.40
N TYR A 104 11.90 -36.91 13.26
CA TYR A 104 11.90 -35.44 13.17
C TYR A 104 11.17 -34.95 11.91
N LEU A 105 11.41 -35.60 10.77
CA LEU A 105 10.71 -35.29 9.49
C LEU A 105 9.21 -35.54 9.60
N LEU A 106 8.83 -36.65 10.23
CA LEU A 106 7.42 -37.00 10.46
C LEU A 106 6.74 -35.99 11.41
N LEU A 107 7.42 -35.58 12.47
CA LEU A 107 6.95 -34.55 13.38
C LEU A 107 6.76 -33.21 12.65
N TYR A 108 7.76 -32.81 11.85
CA TYR A 108 7.65 -31.58 11.04
C TYR A 108 6.44 -31.65 10.10
N ALA A 109 6.28 -32.75 9.37
CA ALA A 109 5.17 -32.93 8.43
C ALA A 109 3.79 -32.87 9.13
N ALA A 110 3.66 -33.49 10.30
CA ALA A 110 2.43 -33.45 11.10
C ALA A 110 2.11 -32.02 11.58
N VAL A 111 3.12 -31.29 12.08
CA VAL A 111 2.99 -29.89 12.51
C VAL A 111 2.65 -28.99 11.33
N ALA A 112 3.32 -29.16 10.18
CA ALA A 112 3.07 -28.40 8.98
C ALA A 112 1.63 -28.61 8.48
N LEU A 113 1.16 -29.86 8.42
CA LEU A 113 -0.23 -30.16 8.03
C LEU A 113 -1.24 -29.54 8.99
N PHE A 114 -1.01 -29.63 10.29
CA PHE A 114 -1.90 -29.02 11.28
C PHE A 114 -2.04 -27.50 11.06
N PHE A 115 -0.93 -26.80 10.93
CA PHE A 115 -0.98 -25.36 10.73
C PHE A 115 -1.45 -24.93 9.33
N PHE A 116 -1.27 -25.78 8.34
CA PHE A 116 -1.87 -25.58 7.01
C PHE A 116 -3.41 -25.64 7.08
N LEU A 117 -3.97 -26.58 7.81
CA LEU A 117 -5.41 -26.68 8.04
C LEU A 117 -5.93 -25.47 8.86
N GLU A 118 -5.20 -25.02 9.88
CA GLU A 118 -5.52 -23.82 10.65
C GLU A 118 -5.49 -22.55 9.77
N ALA A 119 -4.58 -22.49 8.81
CA ALA A 119 -4.51 -21.39 7.85
C ALA A 119 -5.73 -21.37 6.91
N ILE A 120 -6.18 -22.52 6.41
CA ILE A 120 -7.41 -22.61 5.63
C ILE A 120 -8.61 -22.17 6.47
N GLU A 121 -8.68 -22.59 7.73
CA GLU A 121 -9.78 -22.18 8.62
C GLU A 121 -9.74 -20.67 8.92
N SER A 122 -8.56 -20.03 8.95
CA SER A 122 -8.43 -18.58 9.12
C SER A 122 -9.00 -17.79 7.96
N LEU A 123 -8.91 -18.33 6.74
CA LEU A 123 -9.43 -17.71 5.50
C LEU A 123 -10.91 -18.04 5.25
N ARG A 124 -11.47 -18.99 5.99
CA ARG A 124 -12.87 -19.41 5.80
C ARG A 124 -13.82 -18.25 6.06
N PRO A 125 -14.78 -17.98 5.16
CA PRO A 125 -15.84 -17.00 5.40
C PRO A 125 -16.63 -17.36 6.66
N ARG A 126 -16.71 -16.43 7.60
CA ARG A 126 -17.46 -16.63 8.85
C ARG A 126 -18.85 -16.02 8.72
N ARG A 127 -19.85 -16.79 9.07
CA ARG A 127 -21.22 -16.35 9.10
C ARG A 127 -21.67 -16.24 10.55
N PHE A 128 -22.12 -15.06 10.94
CA PHE A 128 -22.75 -14.83 12.22
C PHE A 128 -24.19 -14.38 11.99
N ARG A 129 -25.16 -15.11 12.51
CA ARG A 129 -26.51 -14.62 12.67
C ARG A 129 -26.69 -14.20 14.12
N PRO A 130 -26.88 -12.91 14.42
CA PRO A 130 -27.20 -12.49 15.77
C PRO A 130 -28.60 -13.04 16.12
N GLN A 131 -28.73 -13.62 17.30
CA GLN A 131 -30.05 -13.82 17.89
C GLN A 131 -30.52 -12.43 18.33
N LEU A 132 -31.37 -11.82 17.50
CA LEU A 132 -32.03 -10.56 17.84
C LEU A 132 -33.09 -10.83 18.87
N PRO A 133 -33.27 -9.96 19.91
CA PRO A 133 -34.41 -10.07 20.82
C PRO A 133 -35.70 -10.01 20.03
N TYR A 134 -36.67 -10.81 20.45
CA TYR A 134 -37.98 -10.87 19.81
C TYR A 134 -38.66 -9.50 19.78
N PRO A 135 -39.45 -9.18 18.75
CA PRO A 135 -40.27 -7.98 18.72
C PRO A 135 -41.23 -7.94 19.93
N GLY A 136 -41.02 -7.00 20.81
CA GLY A 136 -41.83 -6.85 22.02
C GLY A 136 -41.23 -5.90 23.06
N GLU A 137 -39.92 -5.79 23.11
CA GLU A 137 -39.26 -4.89 24.04
C GLU A 137 -38.58 -3.75 23.29
N GLY A 138 -39.26 -2.66 23.06
CA GLY A 138 -38.81 -1.47 22.36
C GLY A 138 -39.67 -1.13 21.14
N GLY A 139 -39.70 0.13 20.73
CA GLY A 139 -40.48 0.56 19.55
C GLY A 139 -39.89 0.04 18.23
N PRO A 140 -40.66 0.08 17.14
CA PRO A 140 -40.24 -0.40 15.82
C PRO A 140 -38.99 0.30 15.27
N GLU A 141 -38.65 1.44 15.81
CA GLU A 141 -37.39 2.18 15.51
C GLU A 141 -36.12 1.47 16.01
N HIS A 142 -36.24 0.49 16.90
CA HIS A 142 -35.12 -0.24 17.47
C HIS A 142 -34.85 -1.59 16.78
N TYR A 143 -35.65 -1.95 15.77
CA TYR A 143 -35.49 -3.23 15.06
C TYR A 143 -34.82 -3.03 13.72
N PRO A 144 -33.77 -3.81 13.40
CA PRO A 144 -33.20 -3.84 12.08
C PRO A 144 -34.21 -4.39 11.07
N GLN A 145 -34.28 -3.74 9.91
CA GLN A 145 -35.25 -4.12 8.86
C GLN A 145 -34.69 -5.15 7.85
N GLY A 146 -33.38 -5.49 7.95
CA GLY A 146 -32.72 -6.37 6.99
C GLY A 146 -32.63 -5.76 5.58
N LEU A 147 -32.37 -4.46 5.50
CA LEU A 147 -32.28 -3.74 4.22
C LEU A 147 -30.87 -3.73 3.66
N ARG A 148 -29.86 -3.92 4.47
CA ARG A 148 -28.45 -3.84 4.12
C ARG A 148 -27.74 -5.18 4.12
N TYR A 149 -28.21 -6.15 4.87
CA TYR A 149 -27.60 -7.46 4.95
C TYR A 149 -28.00 -8.33 3.76
N HIS A 150 -27.03 -8.80 2.99
CA HIS A 150 -27.29 -9.47 1.70
C HIS A 150 -28.19 -10.70 1.81
N GLU A 151 -28.12 -11.50 2.88
CA GLU A 151 -28.97 -12.68 3.07
C GLU A 151 -30.45 -12.28 3.29
N ASP A 152 -30.71 -11.15 3.95
CA ASP A 152 -32.05 -10.64 4.18
C ASP A 152 -32.59 -9.94 2.91
N VAL A 153 -31.72 -9.26 2.18
CA VAL A 153 -32.08 -8.59 0.91
C VAL A 153 -32.55 -9.60 -0.13
N VAL A 154 -31.82 -10.71 -0.28
CA VAL A 154 -32.13 -11.77 -1.27
C VAL A 154 -33.44 -12.49 -0.97
N GLN A 155 -33.89 -12.50 0.28
CA GLN A 155 -35.21 -13.12 0.67
C GLN A 155 -36.42 -12.27 0.28
N ARG A 156 -36.19 -11.01 -0.13
CA ARG A 156 -37.29 -10.10 -0.53
C ARG A 156 -37.39 -10.02 -2.04
N ASP A 157 -38.61 -9.90 -2.54
CA ASP A 157 -38.79 -9.49 -3.92
C ASP A 157 -38.41 -8.00 -4.11
N ILE A 158 -38.17 -7.60 -5.34
CA ILE A 158 -37.69 -6.26 -5.66
C ILE A 158 -38.66 -5.15 -5.24
N GLU A 159 -39.99 -5.39 -5.34
CA GLU A 159 -40.97 -4.38 -4.99
C GLU A 159 -41.11 -4.23 -3.48
N ALA A 160 -41.05 -5.33 -2.72
CA ALA A 160 -41.00 -5.32 -1.27
C ALA A 160 -39.76 -4.60 -0.76
N PHE A 161 -38.59 -4.84 -1.40
CA PHE A 161 -37.32 -4.14 -1.09
C PHE A 161 -37.43 -2.63 -1.35
N ARG A 162 -37.93 -2.22 -2.53
CA ARG A 162 -38.13 -0.81 -2.88
C ARG A 162 -39.12 -0.11 -1.92
N ARG A 163 -40.18 -0.78 -1.50
CA ARG A 163 -41.17 -0.26 -0.55
C ARG A 163 -40.53 -0.04 0.81
N ALA A 164 -39.79 -1.03 1.31
CA ALA A 164 -39.10 -0.94 2.59
C ALA A 164 -38.08 0.24 2.62
N TRP A 165 -37.38 0.51 1.51
CA TRP A 165 -36.50 1.67 1.40
C TRP A 165 -37.21 3.03 1.39
N ARG A 166 -38.46 3.09 0.87
CA ARG A 166 -39.23 4.33 0.93
C ARG A 166 -39.74 4.65 2.33
N GLU A 167 -39.94 3.63 3.15
CA GLU A 167 -40.56 3.75 4.48
C GLU A 167 -39.56 3.73 5.63
N VAL A 168 -38.26 3.43 5.35
CA VAL A 168 -37.23 3.28 6.37
C VAL A 168 -36.95 4.58 7.14
N ARG A 169 -36.72 4.46 8.43
CA ARG A 169 -36.40 5.56 9.34
C ARG A 169 -34.93 5.46 9.79
N PHE A 170 -34.36 6.61 10.16
CA PHE A 170 -32.98 6.64 10.69
C PHE A 170 -32.77 5.75 11.92
N GLY A 171 -33.77 5.64 12.79
CA GLY A 171 -33.73 4.71 13.94
C GLY A 171 -33.50 3.26 13.52
N GLN A 172 -34.22 2.83 12.48
CA GLN A 172 -34.10 1.48 11.93
C GLN A 172 -32.77 1.23 11.27
N LEU A 173 -32.25 2.20 10.48
CA LEU A 173 -30.92 2.11 9.88
C LEU A 173 -29.82 2.08 10.94
N ASN A 174 -29.95 2.88 12.01
CA ASN A 174 -29.02 2.86 13.13
C ASN A 174 -29.02 1.52 13.87
N ALA A 175 -30.21 0.93 14.07
CA ALA A 175 -30.34 -0.38 14.67
C ALA A 175 -29.66 -1.46 13.82
N GLU A 176 -29.88 -1.43 12.50
CA GLU A 176 -29.26 -2.37 11.55
C GLU A 176 -27.75 -2.23 11.51
N LEU A 177 -27.23 -1.00 11.42
CA LEU A 177 -25.81 -0.74 11.43
C LEU A 177 -25.14 -1.15 12.75
N SER A 178 -25.79 -0.92 13.88
CA SER A 178 -25.26 -1.33 15.18
C SER A 178 -25.11 -2.84 15.30
N VAL A 179 -26.06 -3.59 14.76
CA VAL A 179 -26.01 -5.06 14.67
C VAL A 179 -24.89 -5.51 13.74
N GLN A 180 -24.78 -4.89 12.56
CA GLN A 180 -23.70 -5.21 11.60
C GLN A 180 -22.31 -4.93 12.18
N ASN A 181 -22.13 -3.80 12.87
CA ASN A 181 -20.88 -3.47 13.58
C ASN A 181 -20.55 -4.52 14.66
N HIS A 182 -21.53 -4.91 15.46
CA HIS A 182 -21.34 -5.96 16.47
C HIS A 182 -20.94 -7.30 15.86
N ILE A 183 -21.58 -7.70 14.76
CA ILE A 183 -21.25 -8.92 14.02
C ILE A 183 -19.82 -8.83 13.48
N MET A 184 -19.46 -7.69 12.87
CA MET A 184 -18.14 -7.47 12.28
C MET A 184 -17.05 -7.49 13.35
N ALA A 185 -17.30 -6.88 14.50
CA ALA A 185 -16.38 -6.94 15.65
C ALA A 185 -16.13 -8.39 16.12
N ARG A 186 -17.17 -9.23 16.17
CA ARG A 186 -17.02 -10.66 16.49
C ARG A 186 -16.22 -11.41 15.43
N ILE A 187 -16.48 -11.18 14.17
CA ILE A 187 -15.71 -11.76 13.05
C ILE A 187 -14.25 -11.38 13.19
N ASN A 188 -13.96 -10.10 13.47
CA ASN A 188 -12.61 -9.60 13.67
C ASN A 188 -11.90 -10.33 14.82
N VAL A 189 -12.52 -10.41 15.99
CA VAL A 189 -11.93 -11.12 17.15
C VAL A 189 -11.56 -12.55 16.79
N ASP A 190 -12.45 -13.26 16.11
CA ASP A 190 -12.21 -14.65 15.73
C ASP A 190 -11.12 -14.78 14.66
N LYS A 191 -11.11 -13.90 13.66
CA LYS A 191 -10.05 -13.87 12.64
C LYS A 191 -8.68 -13.57 13.26
N TYR A 192 -8.58 -12.56 14.12
CA TYR A 192 -7.33 -12.24 14.79
C TYR A 192 -6.87 -13.36 15.73
N ARG A 193 -7.79 -14.10 16.36
CA ARG A 193 -7.44 -15.29 17.16
C ARG A 193 -6.84 -16.40 16.29
N SER A 194 -7.45 -16.69 15.15
CA SER A 194 -6.92 -17.66 14.19
C SER A 194 -5.58 -17.21 13.60
N LEU A 195 -5.46 -15.94 13.25
CA LEU A 195 -4.22 -15.34 12.75
C LEU A 195 -3.08 -15.47 13.78
N ARG A 196 -3.35 -15.21 15.06
CA ARG A 196 -2.35 -15.38 16.15
C ARG A 196 -1.86 -16.82 16.26
N ARG A 197 -2.76 -17.81 16.10
CA ARG A 197 -2.39 -19.22 16.09
C ARG A 197 -1.54 -19.56 14.87
N LEU A 198 -1.90 -19.05 13.70
CA LEU A 198 -1.15 -19.24 12.46
C LEU A 198 0.28 -18.70 12.56
N TYR A 199 0.47 -17.49 13.08
CA TYR A 199 1.82 -16.93 13.31
C TYR A 199 2.58 -17.69 14.40
N GLY A 200 1.89 -18.20 15.43
CA GLY A 200 2.47 -19.13 16.40
C GLY A 200 3.00 -20.39 15.73
N GLY A 201 2.21 -20.95 14.83
CA GLY A 201 2.59 -22.10 14.01
C GLY A 201 3.78 -21.86 13.11
N LEU A 202 3.80 -20.71 12.45
CA LEU A 202 4.93 -20.31 11.61
C LEU A 202 6.24 -20.25 12.42
N ARG A 203 6.20 -19.69 13.65
CA ARG A 203 7.36 -19.71 14.56
C ARG A 203 7.83 -21.12 14.89
N VAL A 204 6.90 -22.02 15.18
CA VAL A 204 7.23 -23.44 15.49
C VAL A 204 7.88 -24.12 14.29
N LEU A 205 7.32 -23.94 13.08
CA LEU A 205 7.88 -24.49 11.84
C LEU A 205 9.26 -23.91 11.54
N THR A 206 9.47 -22.61 11.76
CA THR A 206 10.79 -21.98 11.57
C THR A 206 11.81 -22.53 12.55
N LEU A 207 11.44 -22.73 13.81
CA LEU A 207 12.33 -23.34 14.80
C LEU A 207 12.67 -24.80 14.47
N LEU A 208 11.69 -25.57 13.99
CA LEU A 208 11.93 -26.93 13.53
C LEU A 208 12.83 -26.96 12.29
N ALA A 209 12.59 -26.08 11.31
CA ALA A 209 13.46 -26.00 10.12
C ALA A 209 14.89 -25.57 10.50
N GLY A 210 15.03 -24.56 11.36
CA GLY A 210 16.32 -24.12 11.90
C GLY A 210 17.02 -25.20 12.72
N GLY A 211 16.27 -25.98 13.48
CA GLY A 211 16.79 -27.13 14.22
C GLY A 211 17.39 -28.21 13.32
N LEU A 212 16.71 -28.52 12.20
CA LEU A 212 17.26 -29.44 11.20
C LEU A 212 18.56 -28.89 10.60
N LEU A 213 18.57 -27.62 10.21
CA LEU A 213 19.78 -26.96 9.69
C LEU A 213 20.94 -27.01 10.70
N ALA A 214 20.66 -26.76 11.98
CA ALA A 214 21.66 -26.84 13.04
C ALA A 214 22.20 -28.27 13.23
N ILE A 215 21.34 -29.29 13.21
CA ILE A 215 21.76 -30.71 13.28
C ILE A 215 22.64 -31.05 12.09
N LEU A 216 22.30 -30.62 10.90
CA LEU A 216 23.08 -30.87 9.69
C LEU A 216 24.43 -30.15 9.73
N ALA A 217 24.44 -28.87 10.12
CA ALA A 217 25.69 -28.10 10.27
C ALA A 217 26.63 -28.72 11.31
N LEU A 218 26.12 -29.13 12.46
CA LEU A 218 26.87 -29.81 13.49
C LEU A 218 27.39 -31.17 12.99
N SER A 219 26.60 -31.96 12.27
CA SER A 219 27.03 -33.23 11.73
C SER A 219 28.16 -33.04 10.70
N MET A 220 28.10 -32.02 9.86
CA MET A 220 29.18 -31.67 8.93
C MET A 220 30.46 -31.22 9.66
N LEU A 221 30.33 -30.54 10.80
CA LEU A 221 31.48 -30.07 11.57
C LEU A 221 32.21 -31.22 12.29
N PHE A 222 31.48 -32.23 12.78
CA PHE A 222 32.03 -33.36 13.57
C PHE A 222 32.29 -34.62 12.76
N HIS A 223 31.74 -34.75 11.56
CA HIS A 223 32.02 -35.84 10.62
C HIS A 223 32.72 -35.29 9.37
N GLN A 224 34.05 -35.15 9.44
CA GLN A 224 34.83 -35.06 8.21
C GLN A 224 34.83 -36.45 7.58
N PRO A 225 34.30 -36.68 6.36
CA PRO A 225 34.50 -37.91 5.64
C PRO A 225 35.99 -37.98 5.32
N SER A 226 36.64 -39.05 5.83
CA SER A 226 38.02 -39.39 5.49
C SER A 226 38.06 -39.69 4.00
N GLY A 227 38.32 -38.69 3.15
CA GLY A 227 38.62 -38.92 1.73
C GLY A 227 37.79 -38.10 0.74
N LEU A 228 37.81 -36.79 0.82
CA LEU A 228 37.55 -35.89 -0.34
C LEU A 228 38.24 -34.55 -0.09
N ALA A 229 39.53 -34.54 -0.38
CA ALA A 229 40.20 -33.27 -0.64
C ALA A 229 39.74 -32.78 -2.01
N GLY A 230 39.12 -31.62 -2.04
CA GLY A 230 38.93 -30.84 -3.25
C GLY A 230 37.62 -30.96 -3.97
N SER A 231 36.57 -30.35 -3.43
CA SER A 231 35.62 -29.63 -4.25
C SER A 231 34.99 -28.52 -3.40
N ALA A 232 35.41 -27.29 -3.71
CA ALA A 232 34.71 -26.11 -3.26
C ALA A 232 33.23 -26.22 -3.67
N PHE A 233 32.33 -26.06 -2.72
CA PHE A 233 30.91 -25.99 -2.98
C PHE A 233 30.63 -24.87 -3.99
N PRO A 234 30.10 -25.14 -5.18
CA PRO A 234 29.41 -24.11 -5.92
C PRO A 234 28.10 -23.86 -5.18
N LEU A 235 27.92 -22.67 -4.64
CA LEU A 235 26.62 -22.18 -4.28
C LEU A 235 25.71 -22.35 -5.50
N PRO A 236 24.58 -23.05 -5.41
CA PRO A 236 23.66 -23.08 -6.52
C PRO A 236 23.14 -21.66 -6.71
N ALA A 237 23.44 -21.07 -7.86
CA ALA A 237 22.74 -19.93 -8.35
C ALA A 237 21.24 -20.25 -8.27
N SER A 238 20.49 -19.34 -7.66
CA SER A 238 19.04 -19.29 -7.51
C SER A 238 18.32 -20.02 -8.64
N GLY A 239 17.78 -21.20 -8.32
CA GLY A 239 16.96 -22.00 -9.23
C GLY A 239 15.51 -22.10 -8.73
N ALA A 240 14.84 -20.97 -8.64
CA ALA A 240 13.38 -20.92 -8.52
C ALA A 240 12.82 -19.89 -9.51
N ALA A 241 13.22 -20.02 -10.77
CA ALA A 241 12.66 -19.29 -11.89
C ALA A 241 12.62 -20.24 -13.10
N GLY A 242 11.69 -21.13 -13.07
CA GLY A 242 11.45 -22.04 -14.18
C GLY A 242 9.96 -22.22 -14.41
N LEU A 243 9.26 -21.15 -14.75
CA LEU A 243 7.94 -21.15 -15.41
C LEU A 243 7.58 -19.73 -15.84
N LEU A 244 8.38 -19.14 -16.70
CA LEU A 244 8.08 -18.09 -17.68
C LEU A 244 9.43 -17.61 -18.20
N GLU A 245 9.99 -18.30 -19.17
CA GLU A 245 11.11 -17.80 -19.96
C GLU A 245 10.61 -16.67 -20.87
N GLY A 246 10.76 -15.43 -20.35
CA GLY A 246 10.77 -14.21 -21.13
C GLY A 246 12.19 -13.67 -21.21
N PRO A 247 12.58 -12.85 -22.18
CA PRO A 247 13.95 -12.51 -22.47
C PRO A 247 14.62 -11.71 -21.37
N ALA A 248 15.84 -12.15 -20.99
CA ALA A 248 16.89 -11.45 -20.25
C ALA A 248 16.51 -10.69 -18.98
N SER A 249 16.51 -11.37 -17.84
CA SER A 249 16.40 -10.73 -16.52
C SER A 249 17.70 -10.03 -16.12
N GLY A 250 17.77 -8.71 -16.32
CA GLY A 250 18.75 -7.82 -15.66
C GLY A 250 18.42 -7.71 -14.17
N SER A 251 19.39 -7.67 -13.27
CA SER A 251 19.19 -7.36 -11.86
C SER A 251 19.37 -5.86 -11.63
N LEU A 252 18.45 -5.22 -10.91
CA LEU A 252 18.53 -3.80 -10.51
C LEU A 252 19.62 -3.51 -9.45
N GLY A 253 20.30 -4.55 -8.95
CA GLY A 253 21.28 -4.44 -7.87
C GLY A 253 20.70 -4.66 -6.47
N SER A 254 21.55 -4.52 -5.45
CA SER A 254 21.12 -4.68 -4.05
C SER A 254 20.55 -3.37 -3.50
N PRO A 255 19.37 -3.38 -2.88
CA PRO A 255 18.76 -2.18 -2.31
C PRO A 255 19.51 -1.75 -1.03
N GLU A 256 19.70 -0.46 -0.89
CA GLU A 256 20.13 0.21 0.33
C GLU A 256 18.91 0.78 1.04
N ALA A 257 18.65 0.36 2.27
CA ALA A 257 17.55 0.93 3.06
C ALA A 257 17.94 2.30 3.61
N VAL A 258 17.11 3.31 3.38
CA VAL A 258 17.28 4.67 3.86
C VAL A 258 16.14 5.01 4.82
N ALA A 259 16.47 5.09 6.12
CA ALA A 259 15.47 5.43 7.12
C ALA A 259 15.16 6.93 7.08
N VAL A 260 13.89 7.28 6.97
CA VAL A 260 13.41 8.67 7.02
C VAL A 260 12.64 8.89 8.31
N LEU A 261 13.23 9.72 9.19
CA LEU A 261 12.65 9.99 10.50
C LEU A 261 11.34 10.80 10.36
N GLY A 262 10.25 10.25 10.85
CA GLY A 262 8.95 10.94 10.90
C GLY A 262 8.05 10.71 9.67
N LEU A 263 8.53 10.10 8.60
CA LEU A 263 7.69 9.62 7.50
C LEU A 263 7.25 8.19 7.82
N ARG A 264 5.97 7.99 8.01
CA ARG A 264 5.36 6.67 8.18
C ARG A 264 4.53 6.35 6.94
N GLU A 265 4.54 5.09 6.53
CA GLU A 265 3.74 4.64 5.39
C GLU A 265 4.05 5.52 4.17
N ALA A 266 5.30 5.40 3.64
CA ALA A 266 5.75 6.17 2.48
C ALA A 266 5.08 5.63 1.22
N SER A 267 4.21 6.44 0.59
CA SER A 267 3.41 6.04 -0.57
C SER A 267 4.00 6.53 -1.90
N GLY A 268 4.55 7.75 -1.94
CA GLY A 268 5.08 8.34 -3.15
C GLY A 268 6.39 9.09 -2.95
N ILE A 269 7.18 9.22 -4.03
CA ILE A 269 8.47 9.91 -3.99
C ILE A 269 8.82 10.55 -5.34
N ALA A 270 9.34 11.78 -5.34
CA ALA A 270 9.83 12.47 -6.52
C ALA A 270 11.17 13.16 -6.28
N TRP A 271 12.04 13.11 -7.29
CA TRP A 271 13.25 13.93 -7.34
C TRP A 271 12.92 15.33 -7.87
N HIS A 272 13.31 16.39 -7.15
CA HIS A 272 13.16 17.77 -7.58
C HIS A 272 14.50 18.33 -8.09
N PRO A 273 14.70 18.44 -9.43
CA PRO A 273 15.99 18.76 -10.00
C PRO A 273 16.52 20.14 -9.59
N ALA A 274 15.69 21.18 -9.59
CA ALA A 274 16.12 22.53 -9.24
C ALA A 274 16.49 22.71 -7.77
N ARG A 275 15.95 21.88 -6.87
CA ARG A 275 16.27 21.92 -5.42
C ARG A 275 17.34 20.91 -5.03
N GLY A 276 17.62 19.91 -5.88
CA GLY A 276 18.54 18.82 -5.55
C GLY A 276 18.06 17.99 -4.37
N ARG A 277 16.75 17.78 -4.23
CA ARG A 277 16.09 17.14 -3.09
C ARG A 277 15.08 16.11 -3.54
N LEU A 278 14.79 15.16 -2.67
CA LEU A 278 13.65 14.25 -2.78
C LEU A 278 12.44 14.83 -2.02
N PHE A 279 11.26 14.62 -2.56
CA PHE A 279 9.99 14.87 -1.89
C PHE A 279 9.26 13.56 -1.77
N ALA A 280 8.88 13.17 -0.56
CA ALA A 280 8.15 11.96 -0.30
C ALA A 280 6.83 12.27 0.42
N VAL A 281 5.78 11.53 0.09
CA VAL A 281 4.46 11.65 0.70
C VAL A 281 4.10 10.38 1.46
N GLY A 282 3.18 10.51 2.40
CA GLY A 282 2.62 9.39 3.15
C GLY A 282 1.14 9.60 3.43
N ASP A 283 0.43 8.50 3.68
CA ASP A 283 -1.02 8.36 3.80
C ASP A 283 -1.73 9.36 4.69
N ARG A 284 -1.03 9.93 5.67
CA ARG A 284 -1.61 10.89 6.62
C ARG A 284 -1.50 12.34 6.17
N GLY A 285 -1.29 12.55 4.86
CA GLY A 285 -1.13 13.88 4.30
C GLY A 285 0.19 14.55 4.66
N THR A 286 1.22 13.77 4.92
CA THR A 286 2.58 14.25 5.20
C THR A 286 3.36 14.42 3.90
N LEU A 287 4.04 15.55 3.73
CA LEU A 287 4.98 15.83 2.67
C LEU A 287 6.35 16.12 3.29
N ALA A 288 7.34 15.28 3.02
CA ALA A 288 8.71 15.42 3.52
C ALA A 288 9.64 15.89 2.41
N GLU A 289 10.43 16.93 2.63
CA GLU A 289 11.60 17.30 1.83
C GLU A 289 12.82 16.62 2.44
N ILE A 290 13.55 15.84 1.64
CA ILE A 290 14.59 14.92 2.10
C ILE A 290 15.84 15.14 1.25
N ASP A 291 17.00 15.13 1.85
CA ASP A 291 18.26 15.12 1.12
C ASP A 291 18.64 13.70 0.64
N ARG A 292 19.71 13.60 -0.15
CA ARG A 292 20.18 12.31 -0.71
C ARG A 292 20.71 11.32 0.33
N THR A 293 20.92 11.77 1.57
CA THR A 293 21.34 10.90 2.67
C THR A 293 20.16 10.31 3.44
N GLY A 294 18.92 10.77 3.12
CA GLY A 294 17.72 10.44 3.85
C GLY A 294 17.40 11.39 5.00
N ALA A 295 18.21 12.44 5.20
CA ALA A 295 17.94 13.41 6.24
C ALA A 295 16.76 14.32 5.85
N VAL A 296 15.80 14.43 6.75
CA VAL A 296 14.62 15.30 6.58
C VAL A 296 15.04 16.76 6.72
N VAL A 297 14.83 17.52 5.65
CA VAL A 297 15.11 18.97 5.60
C VAL A 297 13.91 19.77 6.07
N ALA A 298 12.72 19.38 5.65
CA ALA A 298 11.45 19.98 6.06
C ALA A 298 10.32 18.94 6.03
N MET A 299 9.30 19.17 6.85
CA MET A 299 8.10 18.35 6.87
C MET A 299 6.88 19.25 6.93
N HIS A 300 5.92 18.98 6.05
CA HIS A 300 4.69 19.74 5.92
C HIS A 300 3.49 18.82 6.06
N HIS A 301 2.38 19.36 6.53
CA HIS A 301 1.10 18.67 6.55
C HIS A 301 0.17 19.30 5.52
N VAL A 302 -0.06 18.57 4.43
CA VAL A 302 -0.96 18.98 3.33
C VAL A 302 -2.40 18.55 3.62
N GLY A 303 -2.55 17.43 4.34
CA GLY A 303 -3.84 16.81 4.66
C GLY A 303 -4.34 15.88 3.55
N GLY A 304 -5.26 15.00 3.91
CA GLY A 304 -5.78 13.95 3.03
C GLY A 304 -4.93 12.68 3.03
N ASN A 305 -5.30 11.72 2.21
CA ASN A 305 -4.53 10.52 1.89
C ASN A 305 -3.70 10.84 0.65
N LEU A 306 -2.39 10.99 0.79
CA LEU A 306 -1.50 11.30 -0.33
C LEU A 306 -0.86 9.98 -0.80
N GLU A 307 -1.06 9.66 -2.08
CA GLU A 307 -0.56 8.42 -2.68
C GLU A 307 0.75 8.66 -3.42
N ASP A 308 0.87 9.74 -4.19
CA ASP A 308 2.10 9.99 -4.93
C ASP A 308 2.37 11.48 -5.11
N VAL A 309 3.58 11.80 -5.59
CA VAL A 309 4.05 13.15 -5.84
C VAL A 309 4.87 13.21 -7.14
N THR A 310 4.69 14.26 -7.92
CA THR A 310 5.56 14.56 -9.06
C THR A 310 5.95 16.02 -9.11
N VAL A 311 7.02 16.34 -9.85
CA VAL A 311 7.48 17.70 -10.07
C VAL A 311 7.01 18.20 -11.44
N HIS A 312 6.25 19.29 -11.46
CA HIS A 312 5.94 20.01 -12.70
C HIS A 312 7.18 20.81 -13.13
N GLY A 313 7.94 20.27 -14.08
CA GLY A 313 9.24 20.82 -14.49
C GLY A 313 9.20 22.33 -14.82
N PRO A 314 8.27 22.84 -15.63
CA PRO A 314 8.23 24.25 -16.02
C PRO A 314 8.05 25.23 -14.85
N SER A 315 7.27 24.90 -13.82
CA SER A 315 7.02 25.80 -12.70
C SER A 315 7.83 25.47 -11.42
N GLY A 316 8.43 24.27 -11.35
CA GLY A 316 9.06 23.77 -10.14
C GLY A 316 8.11 23.45 -9.00
N ARG A 317 6.78 23.45 -9.23
CA ARG A 317 5.78 23.07 -8.24
C ARG A 317 5.64 21.56 -8.16
N LEU A 318 5.22 21.08 -7.00
CA LEU A 318 4.83 19.69 -6.82
C LEU A 318 3.36 19.52 -7.18
N VAL A 319 3.03 18.39 -7.78
CA VAL A 319 1.65 17.93 -7.97
C VAL A 319 1.49 16.64 -7.17
N LEU A 320 0.66 16.69 -6.13
CA LEU A 320 0.41 15.60 -5.20
C LEU A 320 -0.91 14.92 -5.57
N LEU A 321 -0.92 13.61 -5.57
CA LEU A 321 -2.12 12.81 -5.81
C LEU A 321 -2.77 12.48 -4.47
N ALA A 322 -4.06 12.82 -4.31
CA ALA A 322 -4.86 12.54 -3.12
C ALA A 322 -6.04 11.63 -3.49
N GLU A 323 -5.97 10.34 -3.07
CA GLU A 323 -6.88 9.30 -3.51
C GLU A 323 -8.33 9.49 -3.04
N LYS A 324 -8.56 9.58 -1.72
CA LYS A 324 -9.92 9.53 -1.11
C LYS A 324 -10.91 10.57 -1.63
N LYS A 325 -10.40 11.65 -2.22
CA LYS A 325 -11.24 12.70 -2.81
C LYS A 325 -11.13 12.75 -4.32
N GLY A 326 -10.20 12.00 -4.93
CA GLY A 326 -9.87 12.12 -6.34
C GLY A 326 -9.42 13.56 -6.64
N GLU A 327 -8.32 14.01 -6.04
CA GLU A 327 -7.84 15.38 -6.18
C GLU A 327 -6.35 15.41 -6.53
N LEU A 328 -5.94 16.41 -7.32
CA LEU A 328 -4.54 16.77 -7.52
C LEU A 328 -4.26 18.08 -6.79
N VAL A 329 -3.35 18.06 -5.82
CA VAL A 329 -2.96 19.20 -5.01
C VAL A 329 -1.68 19.80 -5.57
N VAL A 330 -1.68 21.07 -5.92
CA VAL A 330 -0.49 21.79 -6.38
C VAL A 330 0.15 22.49 -5.21
N TRP A 331 1.38 22.11 -4.89
CA TRP A 331 2.15 22.65 -3.77
C TRP A 331 3.36 23.42 -4.27
N ASP A 332 3.56 24.62 -3.73
CA ASP A 332 4.76 25.40 -3.99
C ASP A 332 5.80 25.15 -2.87
N PRO A 333 6.90 24.42 -3.18
CA PRO A 333 7.90 24.11 -2.16
C PRO A 333 8.72 25.33 -1.72
N ALA A 334 8.70 26.44 -2.46
CA ALA A 334 9.38 27.67 -2.06
C ALA A 334 8.53 28.48 -1.07
N ALA A 335 7.21 28.50 -1.28
CA ALA A 335 6.27 29.16 -0.37
C ALA A 335 5.84 28.25 0.79
N ALA A 336 6.15 26.95 0.73
CA ALA A 336 5.66 25.91 1.65
C ALA A 336 4.13 25.94 1.79
N ALA A 337 3.42 26.07 0.66
CA ALA A 337 1.96 26.26 0.65
C ALA A 337 1.29 25.62 -0.55
N GLU A 338 0.04 25.19 -0.35
CA GLU A 338 -0.87 24.81 -1.43
C GLU A 338 -1.23 26.04 -2.27
N THR A 339 -1.16 25.89 -3.60
CA THR A 339 -1.47 26.98 -4.54
C THR A 339 -2.73 26.71 -5.36
N ALA A 340 -3.10 25.46 -5.56
CA ALA A 340 -4.32 25.06 -6.27
C ALA A 340 -4.71 23.61 -5.92
N ARG A 341 -5.98 23.25 -6.15
CA ARG A 341 -6.50 21.92 -5.98
C ARG A 341 -7.49 21.60 -7.10
N PHE A 342 -7.19 20.60 -7.90
CA PHE A 342 -7.98 20.17 -9.05
C PHE A 342 -8.76 18.91 -8.65
N ALA A 343 -10.09 18.93 -8.78
CA ALA A 343 -10.91 17.73 -8.64
C ALA A 343 -10.71 16.82 -9.85
N LEU A 344 -10.57 15.51 -9.63
CA LEU A 344 -10.40 14.50 -10.66
C LEU A 344 -11.68 13.68 -10.78
N ASP A 345 -12.36 13.78 -11.93
CA ASP A 345 -13.46 12.88 -12.28
C ASP A 345 -12.87 11.52 -12.66
N VAL A 346 -12.71 10.64 -11.66
CA VAL A 346 -12.07 9.33 -11.82
C VAL A 346 -12.75 8.51 -12.92
N ALA A 347 -14.09 8.47 -12.95
CA ALA A 347 -14.84 7.73 -13.95
C ALA A 347 -14.63 8.28 -15.37
N GLY A 348 -14.69 9.59 -15.53
CA GLY A 348 -14.42 10.28 -16.80
C GLY A 348 -12.99 10.06 -17.26
N VAL A 349 -12.01 10.12 -16.36
CA VAL A 349 -10.59 9.89 -16.66
C VAL A 349 -10.31 8.43 -17.01
N LEU A 350 -10.90 7.46 -16.33
CA LEU A 350 -10.78 6.03 -16.66
C LEU A 350 -11.56 5.62 -17.91
N GLY A 351 -12.58 6.40 -18.29
CA GLY A 351 -13.52 6.08 -19.38
C GLY A 351 -14.56 5.02 -18.98
N ARG A 352 -14.66 4.68 -17.69
CA ARG A 352 -15.64 3.79 -17.11
C ARG A 352 -15.66 3.92 -15.59
N GLU A 353 -16.77 3.57 -14.96
CA GLU A 353 -16.82 3.48 -13.50
C GLU A 353 -15.82 2.44 -12.98
N PRO A 354 -15.03 2.76 -11.93
CA PRO A 354 -14.24 1.77 -11.24
C PRO A 354 -15.16 0.75 -10.56
N VAL A 355 -14.74 -0.51 -10.53
CA VAL A 355 -15.51 -1.59 -9.89
C VAL A 355 -15.53 -1.40 -8.38
N ASP A 356 -14.46 -0.88 -7.83
CA ASP A 356 -14.32 -0.58 -6.41
C ASP A 356 -14.05 0.92 -6.26
N ARG A 357 -14.91 1.60 -5.50
CA ARG A 357 -14.79 3.05 -5.26
C ARG A 357 -13.67 3.41 -4.29
N ASN A 358 -13.11 2.42 -3.59
CA ASN A 358 -11.95 2.57 -2.72
C ASN A 358 -10.62 2.35 -3.45
N GLN A 359 -10.65 2.13 -4.77
CA GLN A 359 -9.47 2.01 -5.61
C GLN A 359 -9.37 3.23 -6.52
N GLY A 360 -8.37 4.04 -6.30
CA GLY A 360 -8.12 5.27 -7.02
C GLY A 360 -6.91 5.21 -7.93
N PHE A 361 -6.41 6.37 -8.26
CA PHE A 361 -5.10 6.52 -8.87
C PHE A 361 -4.04 6.50 -7.75
N GLU A 362 -3.00 5.69 -7.93
CA GLU A 362 -1.95 5.46 -6.94
C GLU A 362 -0.62 6.14 -7.33
N GLY A 363 -0.38 6.36 -8.61
CA GLY A 363 0.86 6.96 -9.08
C GLY A 363 0.65 8.08 -10.09
N ILE A 364 1.54 9.09 -10.07
CA ILE A 364 1.53 10.23 -10.97
C ILE A 364 2.95 10.66 -11.36
N VAL A 365 3.19 10.92 -12.65
CA VAL A 365 4.43 11.54 -13.12
C VAL A 365 4.17 12.59 -14.18
N PHE A 366 4.92 13.68 -14.15
CA PHE A 366 4.98 14.68 -15.21
C PHE A 366 6.08 14.34 -16.21
N ARG A 367 5.74 14.43 -17.51
CA ARG A 367 6.68 14.34 -18.62
C ARG A 367 6.58 15.59 -19.48
N ALA A 368 7.72 16.25 -19.72
CA ALA A 368 7.77 17.41 -20.61
C ALA A 368 7.41 17.00 -22.04
N GLU A 369 6.50 17.77 -22.67
CA GLU A 369 6.09 17.57 -24.07
C GLU A 369 5.70 18.92 -24.66
N ALA A 370 6.47 19.38 -25.63
CA ALA A 370 6.25 20.67 -26.27
C ALA A 370 4.85 20.77 -26.93
N GLY A 371 4.22 21.94 -26.82
CA GLY A 371 2.90 22.19 -27.38
C GLY A 371 1.71 21.70 -26.55
N ARG A 372 1.94 21.09 -25.41
CA ARG A 372 0.90 20.69 -24.44
C ARG A 372 0.61 21.79 -23.41
N PRO A 373 -0.60 21.82 -22.84
CA PRO A 373 -0.91 22.67 -21.70
C PRO A 373 0.08 22.43 -20.57
N GLY A 374 0.56 23.49 -19.90
CA GLY A 374 1.56 23.38 -18.86
C GLY A 374 2.94 22.88 -19.30
N GLY A 375 3.21 22.76 -20.61
CA GLY A 375 4.50 22.30 -21.15
C GLY A 375 4.71 20.79 -21.12
N GLY A 376 3.67 19.99 -20.87
CA GLY A 376 3.81 18.55 -20.82
C GLY A 376 2.52 17.78 -20.56
N VAL A 377 2.69 16.55 -20.19
CA VAL A 377 1.60 15.62 -19.88
C VAL A 377 1.84 14.96 -18.51
N PHE A 378 0.76 14.54 -17.89
CA PHE A 378 0.81 13.72 -16.67
C PHE A 378 0.39 12.30 -17.00
N HIS A 379 1.18 11.34 -16.59
CA HIS A 379 0.83 9.93 -16.61
C HIS A 379 0.38 9.52 -15.22
N LEU A 380 -0.78 8.86 -15.13
CA LEU A 380 -1.34 8.34 -13.90
C LEU A 380 -1.51 6.83 -14.02
N VAL A 381 -1.29 6.10 -12.94
CA VAL A 381 -1.64 4.69 -12.85
C VAL A 381 -2.80 4.48 -11.90
N HIS A 382 -3.80 3.73 -12.36
CA HIS A 382 -4.93 3.28 -11.57
C HIS A 382 -4.70 1.83 -11.17
N GLN A 383 -4.82 1.56 -9.88
CA GLN A 383 -4.35 0.32 -9.27
C GLN A 383 -4.99 -0.93 -9.88
N ARG A 384 -6.31 -1.08 -9.76
CA ARG A 384 -7.01 -2.33 -10.11
C ARG A 384 -8.41 -2.08 -10.69
N LYS A 385 -8.90 -2.99 -11.50
CA LYS A 385 -10.29 -3.15 -11.95
C LYS A 385 -10.96 -1.87 -12.51
N PRO A 386 -10.37 -1.19 -13.47
CA PRO A 386 -9.27 -1.65 -14.32
C PRO A 386 -7.90 -1.13 -13.88
N ALA A 387 -6.85 -1.95 -13.90
CA ALA A 387 -5.48 -1.48 -13.86
C ALA A 387 -5.16 -0.77 -15.18
N ARG A 388 -4.78 0.52 -15.12
CA ARG A 388 -4.57 1.35 -16.32
C ARG A 388 -3.49 2.39 -16.10
N LEU A 389 -2.73 2.60 -17.17
CA LEU A 389 -1.92 3.80 -17.37
C LEU A 389 -2.77 4.80 -18.16
N VAL A 390 -2.98 5.99 -17.60
CA VAL A 390 -3.76 7.06 -18.23
C VAL A 390 -2.88 8.29 -18.41
N THR A 391 -2.93 8.89 -19.59
CA THR A 391 -2.22 10.14 -19.89
C THR A 391 -3.23 11.27 -19.98
N ILE A 392 -3.01 12.33 -19.18
CA ILE A 392 -3.82 13.55 -19.19
C ILE A 392 -2.95 14.79 -19.48
N ALA A 393 -3.57 15.85 -19.99
CA ALA A 393 -2.91 17.13 -20.19
C ALA A 393 -3.69 18.25 -19.50
N PHE A 394 -3.03 18.95 -18.59
CA PHE A 394 -3.55 20.18 -17.97
C PHE A 394 -2.38 21.05 -17.51
N ASP A 395 -2.66 22.33 -17.25
CA ASP A 395 -1.68 23.26 -16.72
C ASP A 395 -1.97 23.48 -15.21
N PRO A 396 -1.10 23.00 -14.31
CA PRO A 396 -1.28 23.15 -12.87
C PRO A 396 -1.08 24.58 -12.37
N THR A 397 -0.67 25.51 -13.23
CA THR A 397 -0.51 26.94 -12.88
C THR A 397 -1.75 27.79 -13.17
N THR A 398 -2.73 27.21 -13.86
CA THR A 398 -4.02 27.88 -14.15
C THR A 398 -5.01 27.76 -12.98
N PRO A 399 -6.09 28.56 -12.97
CA PRO A 399 -7.15 28.42 -11.99
C PRO A 399 -7.71 26.99 -11.91
N ALA A 400 -7.94 26.53 -10.70
CA ALA A 400 -8.43 25.18 -10.44
C ALA A 400 -9.79 24.90 -11.11
N ARG A 401 -9.93 23.72 -11.68
CA ARG A 401 -11.14 23.19 -12.31
C ARG A 401 -11.22 21.68 -12.13
N ALA A 402 -12.35 21.09 -12.47
CA ALA A 402 -12.43 19.64 -12.58
C ALA A 402 -11.68 19.13 -13.82
N LEU A 403 -10.93 18.06 -13.64
CA LEU A 403 -10.27 17.30 -14.71
C LEU A 403 -11.11 16.06 -15.02
N GLY A 404 -11.32 15.77 -16.27
CA GLY A 404 -12.20 14.68 -16.69
C GLY A 404 -11.84 14.11 -18.06
N ALA A 405 -12.82 13.50 -18.72
CA ALA A 405 -12.64 12.82 -20.00
C ALA A 405 -12.02 13.69 -21.10
N THR A 406 -12.27 15.01 -21.10
CA THR A 406 -11.73 15.96 -22.08
C THR A 406 -10.24 16.25 -21.92
N ASP A 407 -9.67 15.97 -20.75
CA ASP A 407 -8.24 16.15 -20.47
C ASP A 407 -7.41 14.91 -20.82
N VAL A 408 -8.08 13.79 -21.10
CA VAL A 408 -7.42 12.51 -21.37
C VAL A 408 -6.94 12.43 -22.80
N LEU A 409 -5.67 12.09 -22.96
CA LEU A 409 -5.02 11.86 -24.26
C LEU A 409 -4.97 10.37 -24.62
N ALA A 410 -4.72 9.50 -23.63
CA ALA A 410 -4.59 8.07 -23.86
C ALA A 410 -4.94 7.25 -22.60
N ARG A 411 -5.32 5.99 -22.81
CA ARG A 411 -5.59 4.98 -21.78
C ARG A 411 -5.04 3.63 -22.22
N HIS A 412 -4.14 3.05 -21.45
CA HIS A 412 -3.49 1.78 -21.77
C HIS A 412 -3.69 0.77 -20.63
N ALA A 413 -3.98 -0.47 -20.98
CA ALA A 413 -3.98 -1.58 -20.04
C ALA A 413 -2.62 -2.27 -20.12
N LEU A 414 -1.88 -2.34 -19.04
CA LEU A 414 -0.55 -2.94 -18.98
C LEU A 414 -0.63 -4.44 -18.67
N LYS A 415 -1.32 -5.19 -19.53
CA LYS A 415 -1.47 -6.64 -19.36
C LYS A 415 -0.13 -7.38 -19.50
N PRO A 416 0.11 -8.46 -18.70
CA PRO A 416 -0.87 -9.14 -17.83
C PRO A 416 -0.98 -8.55 -16.41
N TYR A 417 -0.34 -7.45 -16.12
CA TYR A 417 -0.24 -6.87 -14.78
C TYR A 417 -1.56 -6.17 -14.38
N GLU A 418 -1.98 -6.37 -13.12
CA GLU A 418 -3.28 -5.91 -12.62
C GLU A 418 -3.21 -5.03 -11.36
N ASP A 419 -2.01 -4.74 -10.86
CA ASP A 419 -1.79 -4.02 -9.61
C ASP A 419 -0.69 -2.98 -9.80
N LEU A 420 -1.07 -1.80 -10.26
CA LEU A 420 -0.14 -0.73 -10.60
C LEU A 420 -0.14 0.32 -9.48
N THR A 421 1.00 0.49 -8.80
CA THR A 421 1.07 1.38 -7.62
C THR A 421 1.85 2.68 -7.87
N ALA A 422 2.81 2.68 -8.79
CA ALA A 422 3.63 3.87 -9.01
C ALA A 422 4.04 4.04 -10.46
N VAL A 423 4.37 5.28 -10.86
CA VAL A 423 4.91 5.59 -12.18
C VAL A 423 5.94 6.73 -12.12
N THR A 424 7.07 6.57 -12.82
CA THR A 424 8.03 7.66 -13.04
C THR A 424 8.51 7.71 -14.50
N TRP A 425 9.08 8.83 -14.90
CA TRP A 425 9.67 9.00 -16.23
C TRP A 425 11.19 8.97 -16.15
N SER A 426 11.81 8.18 -16.99
CA SER A 426 13.27 8.17 -17.17
C SER A 426 13.66 8.89 -18.44
N GLU A 427 14.25 10.07 -18.30
CA GLU A 427 14.79 10.84 -19.44
C GLU A 427 15.94 10.07 -20.13
N THR A 428 16.72 9.32 -19.36
CA THR A 428 17.91 8.63 -19.89
C THR A 428 17.56 7.55 -20.89
N ILE A 429 16.47 6.80 -20.65
CA ILE A 429 16.03 5.71 -21.52
C ILE A 429 14.77 6.05 -22.33
N GLY A 430 14.16 7.23 -22.10
CA GLY A 430 12.95 7.67 -22.77
C GLY A 430 11.75 6.75 -22.53
N ARG A 431 11.58 6.26 -21.32
CA ARG A 431 10.53 5.30 -20.94
C ARG A 431 9.89 5.65 -19.60
N LEU A 432 8.65 5.25 -19.46
CA LEU A 432 7.98 5.18 -18.15
C LEU A 432 8.46 3.93 -17.41
N LEU A 433 8.64 4.07 -16.11
CA LEU A 433 8.88 2.98 -15.18
C LEU A 433 7.63 2.86 -14.31
N VAL A 434 7.02 1.68 -14.28
CA VAL A 434 5.76 1.42 -13.58
C VAL A 434 5.96 0.25 -12.62
N ILE A 435 5.53 0.40 -11.37
CA ILE A 435 5.51 -0.72 -10.42
C ILE A 435 4.25 -1.55 -10.62
N ALA A 436 4.44 -2.86 -10.75
CA ALA A 436 3.39 -3.87 -10.62
C ALA A 436 3.62 -4.62 -9.30
N GLU A 437 3.04 -4.10 -8.19
CA GLU A 437 3.33 -4.49 -6.81
C GLU A 437 3.07 -5.97 -6.57
N SER A 438 1.90 -6.49 -6.92
CA SER A 438 1.54 -7.90 -6.68
C SER A 438 2.42 -8.92 -7.41
N ALA A 439 3.19 -8.46 -8.39
CA ALA A 439 4.14 -9.26 -9.15
C ALA A 439 5.60 -9.02 -8.75
N ASP A 440 5.88 -8.06 -7.86
CA ASP A 440 7.24 -7.58 -7.51
C ASP A 440 8.05 -7.22 -8.76
N ARG A 441 7.43 -6.46 -9.70
CA ARG A 441 8.04 -6.14 -10.99
C ARG A 441 8.10 -4.64 -11.24
N LEU A 442 9.21 -4.21 -11.81
CA LEU A 442 9.37 -2.90 -12.43
C LEU A 442 9.21 -3.05 -13.94
N LEU A 443 8.17 -2.45 -14.48
CA LEU A 443 7.87 -2.46 -15.90
C LEU A 443 8.54 -1.27 -16.57
N VAL A 444 9.17 -1.51 -17.72
CA VAL A 444 9.70 -0.48 -18.60
C VAL A 444 8.70 -0.30 -19.74
N VAL A 445 8.04 0.84 -19.80
CA VAL A 445 6.86 1.06 -20.63
C VAL A 445 7.08 2.24 -21.59
N SER A 446 6.84 2.02 -22.85
CA SER A 446 6.79 3.08 -23.85
C SER A 446 5.60 4.04 -23.62
N PRO A 447 5.66 5.31 -24.03
CA PRO A 447 4.54 6.26 -23.89
C PRO A 447 3.23 5.80 -24.53
N ASP A 448 3.28 4.89 -25.48
CA ASP A 448 2.12 4.27 -26.15
C ASP A 448 1.52 3.08 -25.37
N GLY A 449 2.06 2.77 -24.18
CA GLY A 449 1.59 1.68 -23.32
C GLY A 449 2.17 0.32 -23.63
N THR A 450 3.14 0.21 -24.52
CA THR A 450 3.86 -1.06 -24.78
C THR A 450 4.84 -1.34 -23.65
N ILE A 451 4.81 -2.55 -23.10
CA ILE A 451 5.79 -3.03 -22.11
C ILE A 451 7.00 -3.54 -22.88
N ASP A 452 8.11 -2.81 -22.82
CA ASP A 452 9.34 -3.13 -23.55
C ASP A 452 10.23 -4.12 -22.76
N ALA A 453 10.19 -4.06 -21.43
CA ALA A 453 10.90 -4.97 -20.54
C ALA A 453 10.24 -4.98 -19.15
N ASP A 454 10.55 -6.00 -18.35
CA ASP A 454 10.22 -6.06 -16.94
C ASP A 454 11.36 -6.64 -16.13
N LEU A 455 11.60 -6.12 -14.92
CA LEU A 455 12.67 -6.52 -14.03
C LEU A 455 12.12 -6.83 -12.64
N PRO A 456 12.74 -7.77 -11.89
CA PRO A 456 12.42 -7.95 -10.47
C PRO A 456 12.69 -6.67 -9.69
N LEU A 457 11.73 -6.21 -8.90
CA LEU A 457 11.87 -5.06 -8.02
C LEU A 457 11.95 -5.53 -6.57
N PRO A 458 13.07 -5.29 -5.86
CA PRO A 458 13.17 -5.65 -4.45
C PRO A 458 12.35 -4.71 -3.58
N GLY A 459 11.66 -5.26 -2.57
CA GLY A 459 10.79 -4.55 -1.63
C GLY A 459 9.70 -5.46 -1.10
N GLU A 460 8.81 -4.91 -0.29
CA GLU A 460 7.67 -5.68 0.28
C GLU A 460 6.31 -5.04 -0.03
N GLN A 461 6.25 -3.71 -0.07
CA GLN A 461 5.08 -2.90 -0.44
C GLN A 461 5.61 -1.64 -1.12
N GLN A 462 5.91 -1.77 -2.41
CA GLN A 462 6.50 -0.69 -3.20
C GLN A 462 5.38 0.17 -3.77
N GLU A 463 5.30 1.44 -3.35
CA GLU A 463 4.18 2.33 -3.70
C GLU A 463 4.60 3.60 -4.44
N GLY A 464 5.89 3.97 -4.41
CA GLY A 464 6.40 5.14 -5.10
C GLY A 464 7.78 4.91 -5.70
N LEU A 465 8.11 5.60 -6.77
CA LEU A 465 9.45 5.52 -7.37
C LEU A 465 9.88 6.80 -8.05
N THR A 466 11.19 7.06 -8.04
CA THR A 466 11.82 8.14 -8.80
C THR A 466 13.27 7.82 -9.12
N LEU A 467 13.84 8.49 -10.13
CA LEU A 467 15.26 8.43 -10.46
C LEU A 467 15.96 9.71 -10.02
N ASP A 468 17.13 9.57 -9.40
CA ASP A 468 18.02 10.70 -9.14
C ASP A 468 18.96 10.96 -10.34
N PRO A 469 19.68 12.11 -10.38
CA PRO A 469 20.59 12.43 -11.47
C PRO A 469 21.79 11.48 -11.61
N GLU A 470 22.15 10.75 -10.56
CA GLU A 470 23.19 9.73 -10.59
C GLU A 470 22.69 8.41 -11.19
N GLY A 471 21.39 8.30 -11.49
CA GLY A 471 20.76 7.12 -12.06
C GLY A 471 20.45 6.05 -11.03
N ALA A 472 20.41 6.40 -9.74
CA ALA A 472 19.88 5.52 -8.72
C ALA A 472 18.35 5.59 -8.71
N LEU A 473 17.69 4.44 -8.59
CA LEU A 473 16.28 4.34 -8.40
C LEU A 473 15.94 4.40 -6.91
N TRP A 474 15.06 5.31 -6.54
CA TRP A 474 14.49 5.42 -5.21
C TRP A 474 13.09 4.85 -5.22
N VAL A 475 12.79 4.02 -4.25
CA VAL A 475 11.49 3.36 -4.09
C VAL A 475 10.94 3.69 -2.71
N ALA A 476 9.71 4.18 -2.65
CA ALA A 476 8.96 4.28 -1.42
C ALA A 476 8.35 2.91 -1.10
N ASP A 477 8.65 2.40 0.08
CA ASP A 477 8.19 1.11 0.58
C ASP A 477 7.52 1.36 1.94
N GLU A 478 6.23 1.06 2.05
CA GLU A 478 5.43 1.34 3.26
C GLU A 478 6.07 0.77 4.54
N ARG A 479 6.74 -0.38 4.44
CA ARG A 479 7.30 -1.08 5.61
C ARG A 479 8.73 -0.71 5.92
N ARG A 480 9.51 -0.41 4.86
CA ARG A 480 10.95 -0.19 4.98
C ARG A 480 11.34 1.28 4.89
N GLY A 481 10.39 2.15 4.54
CA GLY A 481 10.64 3.56 4.27
C GLY A 481 11.16 3.76 2.85
N LEU A 482 12.36 4.31 2.65
CA LEU A 482 12.91 4.47 1.32
C LEU A 482 14.00 3.42 1.03
N LEU A 483 13.95 2.87 -0.17
CA LEU A 483 14.99 2.00 -0.71
C LEU A 483 15.70 2.74 -1.84
N ARG A 484 17.04 2.70 -1.84
CA ARG A 484 17.88 3.24 -2.92
C ARG A 484 18.56 2.10 -3.64
N LEU A 485 18.47 2.07 -4.97
CA LEU A 485 19.09 1.08 -5.84
C LEU A 485 20.12 1.79 -6.74
N PRO A 486 21.40 1.80 -6.35
CA PRO A 486 22.46 2.43 -7.12
C PRO A 486 22.64 1.76 -8.50
N GLY A 487 22.89 2.56 -9.54
CA GLY A 487 23.15 2.05 -10.88
C GLY A 487 21.96 1.47 -11.64
N ALA A 488 20.75 1.64 -11.12
CA ALA A 488 19.52 1.11 -11.73
C ALA A 488 19.32 1.57 -13.17
N SER A 489 19.68 2.83 -13.53
CA SER A 489 19.58 3.33 -14.91
C SER A 489 20.40 2.51 -15.90
N SER A 490 21.57 2.03 -15.50
CA SER A 490 22.43 1.19 -16.35
C SER A 490 21.79 -0.20 -16.56
N ALA A 491 21.20 -0.78 -15.51
CA ALA A 491 20.51 -2.07 -15.58
C ALA A 491 19.26 -1.98 -16.47
N LEU A 492 18.50 -0.89 -16.37
CA LEU A 492 17.32 -0.61 -17.21
C LEU A 492 17.72 -0.45 -18.68
N GLY A 493 18.80 0.28 -18.98
CA GLY A 493 19.32 0.41 -20.34
C GLY A 493 19.77 -0.92 -20.93
N ALA A 494 20.41 -1.77 -20.13
CA ALA A 494 20.83 -3.10 -20.55
C ALA A 494 19.63 -4.03 -20.83
N ALA A 495 18.60 -3.97 -19.99
CA ALA A 495 17.37 -4.75 -20.18
C ALA A 495 16.66 -4.37 -21.49
N LEU A 496 16.52 -3.07 -21.77
CA LEU A 496 15.97 -2.59 -23.03
C LEU A 496 16.76 -3.03 -24.26
N ALA A 497 18.11 -2.95 -24.17
CA ALA A 497 18.98 -3.38 -25.27
C ALA A 497 18.87 -4.89 -25.53
N ALA A 498 18.65 -5.70 -24.50
CA ALA A 498 18.43 -7.12 -24.61
C ALA A 498 17.07 -7.44 -25.25
N ALA A 499 16.01 -6.77 -24.83
CA ALA A 499 14.65 -6.93 -25.38
C ALA A 499 14.58 -6.55 -26.88
N GLY A 500 15.29 -5.47 -27.28
CA GLY A 500 15.36 -5.06 -28.69
C GLY A 500 16.10 -6.03 -29.63
N LYS A 501 16.96 -6.89 -29.10
CA LYS A 501 17.66 -7.93 -29.89
C LYS A 501 16.81 -9.18 -30.11
N GLY A 502 15.87 -9.49 -29.19
CA GLY A 502 14.97 -10.65 -29.31
C GLY A 502 13.77 -10.42 -30.25
N ALA A 503 13.50 -9.18 -30.64
CA ALA A 503 12.41 -8.85 -31.59
C ALA A 503 12.86 -8.83 -33.07
N GLY A 504 14.11 -9.12 -33.35
CA GLY A 504 14.73 -9.10 -34.69
C GLY A 504 15.17 -10.46 -35.22
N GLU A 505 14.92 -11.55 -34.47
CA GLU A 505 15.06 -12.94 -34.90
C GLU A 505 13.66 -13.60 -34.99
#